data_07afab1b0ba8732832253b0d21cab31e
#
_entry.id   07afab1b0ba8732832253b0d21cab31e
#
_cell.length_a   1.000
_cell.length_b   1.000
_cell.length_c   1.000
_cell.angle_alpha   90.00
_cell.angle_beta   90.00
_cell.angle_gamma   90.00
#
_symmetry.space_group_name_H-M   'P 1'
#
loop_
_entity.id
_entity.type
_entity.pdbx_description
1 polymer ?
#
loop_
_entity_poly.entity_id
_entity_poly.type
_entity_poly.pdbx_seq_one_letter_code
_entity_poly.pdbx_strand_id
1 'polypeptide(L)'
;MDMLEKSEDIIAYIKNSKKKTPVKIYIKGNLPKIKTNAKVFSSGELHFIIGDYEDIKNILNEYKKFIDDYYLENDRRNSGVPTLDYFDVNARIEPGAVIRDKVKIGNNAVIMMGAIINIGAEIGDNTMIDMGAVLGGRAIVGKNCHIGAGAVLAGVIEPPSAKPVIVEDNVVIGANAVIIEGVHIGKNAVIGAGAVVIEDVAENQVVAGNPAKVIKDKDEKTADKTKLVDDLRK
;
A
#
# COMPACT_ATOMS: atom_id res chain seq x y z
N MET A 1 -3.33 18.36 -2.48
CA MET A 1 -3.08 17.09 -3.18
C MET A 1 -4.43 16.61 -3.69
N ASP A 2 -4.64 16.58 -5.01
CA ASP A 2 -5.97 16.26 -5.56
C ASP A 2 -6.36 14.83 -5.18
N MET A 3 -7.53 14.71 -4.58
CA MET A 3 -8.08 13.44 -4.12
C MET A 3 -8.69 12.68 -5.28
N LEU A 4 -8.36 11.41 -5.41
CA LEU A 4 -8.98 10.50 -6.36
C LEU A 4 -10.17 9.81 -5.67
N GLU A 5 -11.32 10.48 -5.65
CA GLU A 5 -12.52 9.97 -4.94
C GLU A 5 -13.29 8.92 -5.75
N LYS A 6 -13.20 8.98 -7.06
CA LYS A 6 -13.93 8.09 -7.96
C LYS A 6 -12.99 7.09 -8.64
N SER A 7 -13.52 5.92 -8.97
CA SER A 7 -12.77 4.90 -9.73
C SER A 7 -12.28 5.43 -11.06
N GLU A 8 -13.09 6.24 -11.74
CA GLU A 8 -12.74 6.85 -13.02
C GLU A 8 -11.49 7.72 -12.93
N ASP A 9 -11.34 8.48 -11.83
CA ASP A 9 -10.17 9.33 -11.60
C ASP A 9 -8.91 8.49 -11.38
N ILE A 10 -9.03 7.39 -10.64
CA ILE A 10 -7.93 6.42 -10.43
C ILE A 10 -7.54 5.77 -11.76
N ILE A 11 -8.51 5.31 -12.54
CA ILE A 11 -8.27 4.72 -13.86
C ILE A 11 -7.57 5.73 -14.77
N ALA A 12 -8.06 6.97 -14.81
CA ALA A 12 -7.46 8.05 -15.58
C ALA A 12 -6.02 8.34 -15.12
N TYR A 13 -5.79 8.39 -13.81
CA TYR A 13 -4.46 8.57 -13.24
C TYR A 13 -3.50 7.44 -13.66
N ILE A 14 -3.91 6.18 -13.51
CA ILE A 14 -3.09 5.02 -13.91
C ILE A 14 -2.81 5.03 -15.42
N LYS A 15 -3.84 5.30 -16.24
CA LYS A 15 -3.74 5.36 -17.70
C LYS A 15 -2.75 6.42 -18.16
N ASN A 16 -2.85 7.62 -17.58
CA ASN A 16 -2.07 8.79 -17.99
C ASN A 16 -0.69 8.87 -17.33
N SER A 17 -0.44 8.04 -16.32
CA SER A 17 0.87 7.99 -15.65
C SER A 17 1.94 7.51 -16.62
N LYS A 18 3.03 8.29 -16.73
CA LYS A 18 4.19 7.92 -17.54
C LYS A 18 4.84 6.64 -16.98
N LYS A 19 4.87 5.59 -17.77
CA LYS A 19 5.54 4.34 -17.39
C LYS A 19 7.05 4.56 -17.37
N LYS A 20 7.71 4.12 -16.30
CA LYS A 20 9.14 4.27 -16.07
C LYS A 20 9.76 2.97 -15.58
N THR A 21 11.02 2.79 -15.88
CA THR A 21 11.87 1.74 -15.33
C THR A 21 13.01 2.43 -14.56
N PRO A 22 12.78 2.83 -13.29
CA PRO A 22 13.82 3.49 -12.50
C PRO A 22 15.00 2.57 -12.29
N VAL A 23 16.19 3.11 -12.49
CA VAL A 23 17.46 2.39 -12.27
C VAL A 23 18.45 3.26 -11.54
N LYS A 24 19.34 2.60 -10.82
CA LYS A 24 20.57 3.14 -10.27
C LYS A 24 21.73 2.43 -10.96
N ILE A 25 22.70 3.17 -11.43
CA ILE A 25 23.89 2.57 -12.05
C ILE A 25 25.15 3.19 -11.45
N TYR A 26 26.11 2.32 -11.19
CA TYR A 26 27.46 2.63 -10.76
C TYR A 26 28.38 2.36 -11.95
N ILE A 27 29.10 3.37 -12.43
CA ILE A 27 29.99 3.25 -13.58
C ILE A 27 31.42 3.57 -13.13
N LYS A 28 32.36 2.73 -13.52
CA LYS A 28 33.77 3.00 -13.46
C LYS A 28 34.26 3.33 -14.88
N GLY A 29 34.97 4.47 -15.04
CA GLY A 29 35.49 4.88 -16.32
C GLY A 29 35.81 6.37 -16.38
N ASN A 30 36.48 6.78 -17.40
CA ASN A 30 36.89 8.18 -17.58
C ASN A 30 35.90 8.92 -18.48
N LEU A 31 34.64 9.06 -17.98
CA LEU A 31 33.54 9.65 -18.74
C LEU A 31 33.71 11.18 -18.85
N PRO A 32 33.50 11.76 -20.04
CA PRO A 32 33.38 13.21 -20.19
C PRO A 32 32.07 13.69 -19.52
N LYS A 33 31.82 15.01 -19.56
CA LYS A 33 30.56 15.55 -19.03
C LYS A 33 29.36 14.91 -19.72
N ILE A 34 28.59 14.12 -18.95
CA ILE A 34 27.43 13.36 -19.42
C ILE A 34 26.27 14.33 -19.66
N LYS A 35 25.63 14.25 -20.84
CA LYS A 35 24.41 14.97 -21.18
C LYS A 35 23.23 14.00 -21.02
N THR A 36 22.36 14.24 -20.06
CA THR A 36 21.24 13.35 -19.76
C THR A 36 20.18 14.06 -18.91
N ASN A 37 18.95 13.53 -18.87
CA ASN A 37 17.93 13.92 -17.91
C ASN A 37 18.07 13.18 -16.56
N ALA A 38 18.93 12.16 -16.49
CA ALA A 38 19.20 11.43 -15.26
C ALA A 38 20.04 12.29 -14.28
N LYS A 39 19.94 11.96 -12.99
CA LYS A 39 20.79 12.56 -11.96
C LYS A 39 22.17 11.92 -11.97
N VAL A 40 23.23 12.71 -12.14
CA VAL A 40 24.61 12.23 -12.21
C VAL A 40 25.41 12.78 -11.03
N PHE A 41 26.09 11.90 -10.32
CA PHE A 41 27.06 12.22 -9.29
C PHE A 41 28.40 11.62 -9.73
N SER A 42 29.47 12.44 -9.81
CA SER A 42 30.77 12.00 -10.31
C SER A 42 31.88 12.39 -9.34
N SER A 43 32.85 11.48 -9.18
CA SER A 43 34.07 11.72 -8.42
C SER A 43 35.22 10.94 -9.08
N GLY A 44 36.10 11.64 -9.80
CA GLY A 44 37.16 11.01 -10.60
C GLY A 44 36.55 10.04 -11.64
N GLU A 45 36.98 8.79 -11.61
CA GLU A 45 36.54 7.74 -12.53
C GLU A 45 35.25 7.03 -12.08
N LEU A 46 34.65 7.44 -10.95
CA LEU A 46 33.42 6.85 -10.43
C LEU A 46 32.21 7.75 -10.69
N HIS A 47 31.16 7.16 -11.25
CA HIS A 47 29.92 7.85 -11.56
C HIS A 47 28.75 7.05 -11.01
N PHE A 48 27.90 7.73 -10.24
CA PHE A 48 26.64 7.18 -9.77
C PHE A 48 25.50 7.92 -10.45
N ILE A 49 24.63 7.20 -11.15
CA ILE A 49 23.57 7.79 -11.96
C ILE A 49 22.23 7.18 -11.60
N ILE A 50 21.23 8.04 -11.42
CA ILE A 50 19.85 7.65 -11.10
C ILE A 50 18.92 8.21 -12.17
N GLY A 51 18.14 7.35 -12.82
CA GLY A 51 17.24 7.79 -13.88
C GLY A 51 16.34 6.70 -14.41
N ASP A 52 15.65 7.00 -15.52
CA ASP A 52 14.91 6.00 -16.28
C ASP A 52 15.89 5.12 -17.09
N TYR A 53 15.58 3.86 -17.27
CA TYR A 53 16.42 2.93 -18.02
C TYR A 53 16.74 3.41 -19.44
N GLU A 54 15.82 4.09 -20.11
CA GLU A 54 16.10 4.63 -21.45
C GLU A 54 17.21 5.71 -21.44
N ASP A 55 17.24 6.57 -20.42
CA ASP A 55 18.33 7.54 -20.25
C ASP A 55 19.65 6.83 -19.98
N ILE A 56 19.65 5.80 -19.12
CA ILE A 56 20.83 5.01 -18.79
C ILE A 56 21.34 4.22 -20.00
N LYS A 57 20.43 3.61 -20.76
CA LYS A 57 20.77 2.89 -21.99
C LYS A 57 21.45 3.79 -23.02
N ASN A 58 20.97 5.03 -23.15
CA ASN A 58 21.59 6.03 -24.03
C ASN A 58 23.03 6.36 -23.55
N ILE A 59 23.21 6.55 -22.23
CA ILE A 59 24.54 6.78 -21.65
C ILE A 59 25.48 5.61 -21.93
N LEU A 60 25.05 4.38 -21.66
CA LEU A 60 25.85 3.18 -21.90
C LEU A 60 26.27 3.02 -23.37
N ASN A 61 25.41 3.41 -24.31
CA ASN A 61 25.70 3.33 -25.74
C ASN A 61 26.62 4.47 -26.18
N GLU A 62 26.32 5.71 -25.80
CA GLU A 62 27.07 6.91 -26.24
C GLU A 62 28.49 6.94 -25.68
N TYR A 63 28.61 6.57 -24.38
CA TYR A 63 29.88 6.67 -23.66
C TYR A 63 30.64 5.33 -23.54
N LYS A 64 30.20 4.29 -24.29
CA LYS A 64 30.76 2.93 -24.21
C LYS A 64 32.26 2.84 -24.18
N LYS A 65 32.96 3.69 -24.94
CA LYS A 65 34.42 3.72 -25.04
C LYS A 65 35.14 4.22 -23.78
N PHE A 66 34.44 4.89 -22.89
CA PHE A 66 34.96 5.52 -21.68
C PHE A 66 34.51 4.73 -20.41
N ILE A 67 33.80 3.64 -20.59
CA ILE A 67 33.28 2.79 -19.50
C ILE A 67 34.18 1.55 -19.41
N ASP A 68 34.81 1.36 -18.26
CA ASP A 68 35.59 0.16 -17.95
C ASP A 68 34.70 -0.95 -17.42
N ASP A 69 33.78 -0.59 -16.50
CA ASP A 69 32.88 -1.52 -15.86
C ASP A 69 31.64 -0.81 -15.33
N TYR A 70 30.54 -1.50 -15.11
CA TYR A 70 29.35 -0.95 -14.46
C TYR A 70 28.52 -2.00 -13.74
N TYR A 71 27.78 -1.56 -12.73
CA TYR A 71 26.77 -2.35 -12.03
C TYR A 71 25.45 -1.60 -12.02
N LEU A 72 24.34 -2.29 -12.37
CA LEU A 72 23.01 -1.71 -12.48
C LEU A 72 22.03 -2.38 -11.51
N GLU A 73 21.29 -1.55 -10.77
CA GLU A 73 20.22 -1.98 -9.88
C GLU A 73 18.86 -1.48 -10.38
N ASN A 74 17.86 -2.33 -10.33
CA ASN A 74 16.47 -1.92 -10.52
C ASN A 74 15.53 -2.80 -9.69
N ASP A 75 14.36 -2.29 -9.36
CA ASP A 75 13.36 -2.99 -8.56
C ASP A 75 12.00 -3.15 -9.29
N ARG A 76 11.84 -2.46 -10.42
CA ARG A 76 10.59 -2.47 -11.19
C ARG A 76 10.82 -2.17 -12.65
N ARG A 77 9.87 -2.57 -13.48
CA ARG A 77 9.87 -2.28 -14.91
C ARG A 77 8.52 -1.72 -15.35
N ASN A 78 8.55 -0.65 -16.16
CA ASN A 78 7.37 -0.09 -16.81
C ASN A 78 6.25 0.29 -15.82
N SER A 79 6.63 0.75 -14.62
CA SER A 79 5.71 1.14 -13.56
C SER A 79 5.23 2.58 -13.74
N GLY A 80 3.91 2.79 -13.68
CA GLY A 80 3.32 4.13 -13.87
C GLY A 80 2.88 4.79 -12.57
N VAL A 81 2.57 4.02 -11.53
CA VAL A 81 2.13 4.57 -10.25
C VAL A 81 3.24 4.36 -9.21
N PRO A 82 3.79 5.44 -8.64
CA PRO A 82 4.83 5.33 -7.62
C PRO A 82 4.28 4.79 -6.30
N THR A 83 5.19 4.52 -5.37
CA THR A 83 4.85 4.37 -3.96
C THR A 83 4.59 5.74 -3.33
N LEU A 84 3.83 5.73 -2.23
CA LEU A 84 3.57 6.92 -1.44
C LEU A 84 4.90 7.50 -0.91
N ASP A 85 5.05 8.81 -0.99
CA ASP A 85 6.04 9.53 -0.20
C ASP A 85 5.49 9.67 1.22
N TYR A 86 6.08 8.92 2.14
CA TYR A 86 5.62 8.82 3.53
C TYR A 86 6.52 9.51 4.55
N PHE A 87 7.51 10.32 4.12
CA PHE A 87 8.44 10.96 5.07
C PHE A 87 7.76 11.92 6.06
N ASP A 88 6.67 12.56 5.65
CA ASP A 88 5.89 13.48 6.48
C ASP A 88 4.58 12.86 7.02
N VAL A 89 4.40 11.54 6.88
CA VAL A 89 3.20 10.85 7.40
C VAL A 89 3.38 10.57 8.88
N ASN A 90 2.44 11.04 9.71
CA ASN A 90 2.45 10.82 11.16
C ASN A 90 1.92 9.41 11.51
N ALA A 91 2.64 8.38 11.08
CA ALA A 91 2.33 6.97 11.29
C ALA A 91 3.60 6.15 11.41
N ARG A 92 3.51 4.98 12.04
CA ARG A 92 4.59 4.00 12.07
C ARG A 92 4.46 3.07 10.87
N ILE A 93 5.46 3.05 10.00
CA ILE A 93 5.48 2.23 8.79
C ILE A 93 6.69 1.32 8.86
N GLU A 94 6.44 0.01 8.98
CA GLU A 94 7.48 -0.99 9.15
C GLU A 94 8.12 -1.42 7.81
N PRO A 95 9.33 -1.97 7.85
CA PRO A 95 10.05 -2.38 6.64
C PRO A 95 9.26 -3.38 5.78
N GLY A 96 9.33 -3.22 4.46
CA GLY A 96 8.68 -4.13 3.51
C GLY A 96 7.19 -3.85 3.28
N ALA A 97 6.59 -2.86 3.93
CA ALA A 97 5.26 -2.39 3.57
C ALA A 97 5.29 -1.73 2.18
N VAL A 98 4.35 -2.09 1.32
CA VAL A 98 4.21 -1.52 -0.03
C VAL A 98 2.94 -0.67 -0.09
N ILE A 99 3.12 0.64 -0.11
CA ILE A 99 2.01 1.60 -0.11
C ILE A 99 2.06 2.37 -1.42
N ARG A 100 0.98 2.33 -2.19
CA ARG A 100 0.90 3.04 -3.46
C ARG A 100 0.55 4.51 -3.26
N ASP A 101 0.89 5.33 -4.26
CA ASP A 101 0.52 6.75 -4.27
C ASP A 101 -0.99 6.95 -4.09
N LYS A 102 -1.39 8.11 -3.56
CA LYS A 102 -2.79 8.47 -3.28
C LYS A 102 -3.46 7.63 -2.18
N VAL A 103 -2.72 6.92 -1.36
CA VAL A 103 -3.21 6.33 -0.11
C VAL A 103 -3.25 7.40 0.97
N LYS A 104 -4.32 7.41 1.77
CA LYS A 104 -4.43 8.27 2.95
C LYS A 104 -4.18 7.46 4.21
N ILE A 105 -3.32 7.96 5.07
CA ILE A 105 -2.99 7.31 6.36
C ILE A 105 -3.22 8.32 7.47
N GLY A 106 -4.07 7.94 8.41
CA GLY A 106 -4.40 8.74 9.59
C GLY A 106 -3.27 8.79 10.61
N ASN A 107 -3.40 9.70 11.57
CA ASN A 107 -2.41 9.89 12.62
C ASN A 107 -2.29 8.66 13.51
N ASN A 108 -1.06 8.36 13.93
CA ASN A 108 -0.73 7.23 14.80
C ASN A 108 -1.19 5.86 14.24
N ALA A 109 -1.44 5.78 12.94
CA ALA A 109 -1.68 4.48 12.32
C ALA A 109 -0.39 3.65 12.32
N VAL A 110 -0.55 2.34 12.27
CA VAL A 110 0.56 1.38 12.25
C VAL A 110 0.41 0.48 11.04
N ILE A 111 1.40 0.52 10.16
CA ILE A 111 1.45 -0.32 8.97
C ILE A 111 2.60 -1.32 9.18
N MET A 112 2.26 -2.58 9.38
CA MET A 112 3.22 -3.63 9.71
C MET A 112 3.93 -4.19 8.46
N MET A 113 4.96 -5.01 8.71
CA MET A 113 5.82 -5.59 7.69
C MET A 113 5.02 -6.34 6.61
N GLY A 114 5.35 -6.07 5.34
CA GLY A 114 4.75 -6.77 4.21
C GLY A 114 3.30 -6.43 3.92
N ALA A 115 2.69 -5.46 4.60
CA ALA A 115 1.36 -4.96 4.26
C ALA A 115 1.38 -4.34 2.84
N ILE A 116 0.32 -4.62 2.06
CA ILE A 116 0.18 -4.11 0.69
C ILE A 116 -1.07 -3.24 0.62
N ILE A 117 -0.87 -1.95 0.36
CA ILE A 117 -1.96 -0.96 0.34
C ILE A 117 -2.03 -0.32 -1.03
N ASN A 118 -3.13 -0.57 -1.73
CA ASN A 118 -3.31 -0.13 -3.11
C ASN A 118 -3.88 1.30 -3.16
N ILE A 119 -3.75 1.90 -4.33
CA ILE A 119 -4.14 3.28 -4.65
C ILE A 119 -5.57 3.61 -4.20
N GLY A 120 -5.74 4.78 -3.61
CA GLY A 120 -7.05 5.28 -3.16
C GLY A 120 -7.59 4.63 -1.89
N ALA A 121 -6.84 3.74 -1.24
CA ALA A 121 -7.22 3.24 0.08
C ALA A 121 -7.08 4.33 1.16
N GLU A 122 -7.96 4.26 2.17
CA GLU A 122 -7.98 5.20 3.30
C GLU A 122 -7.90 4.43 4.62
N ILE A 123 -7.05 4.90 5.52
CA ILE A 123 -6.80 4.30 6.83
C ILE A 123 -6.99 5.38 7.88
N GLY A 124 -7.88 5.16 8.83
CA GLY A 124 -8.19 6.09 9.90
C GLY A 124 -7.14 6.13 11.01
N ASP A 125 -7.27 7.15 11.87
CA ASP A 125 -6.36 7.37 13.00
C ASP A 125 -6.28 6.15 13.93
N ASN A 126 -5.12 5.88 14.50
CA ASN A 126 -4.85 4.80 15.46
C ASN A 126 -5.18 3.38 14.92
N THR A 127 -5.35 3.21 13.63
CA THR A 127 -5.65 1.91 13.01
C THR A 127 -4.37 1.14 12.72
N MET A 128 -4.39 -0.16 13.01
CA MET A 128 -3.29 -1.07 12.68
C MET A 128 -3.66 -1.92 11.47
N ILE A 129 -2.78 -1.92 10.48
CA ILE A 129 -2.78 -2.85 9.35
C ILE A 129 -1.65 -3.83 9.60
N ASP A 130 -1.99 -5.05 9.98
CA ASP A 130 -1.03 -6.03 10.48
C ASP A 130 -0.24 -6.72 9.34
N MET A 131 0.71 -7.58 9.69
CA MET A 131 1.69 -8.18 8.79
C MET A 131 1.04 -8.85 7.57
N GLY A 132 1.48 -8.46 6.37
CA GLY A 132 1.04 -9.09 5.13
C GLY A 132 -0.44 -8.85 4.78
N ALA A 133 -1.16 -8.00 5.50
CA ALA A 133 -2.53 -7.65 5.15
C ALA A 133 -2.58 -6.89 3.81
N VAL A 134 -3.65 -7.11 3.05
CA VAL A 134 -3.83 -6.52 1.72
C VAL A 134 -5.08 -5.62 1.72
N LEU A 135 -4.89 -4.34 1.47
CA LEU A 135 -5.96 -3.39 1.21
C LEU A 135 -6.02 -3.13 -0.30
N GLY A 136 -7.08 -3.61 -0.92
CA GLY A 136 -7.35 -3.36 -2.34
C GLY A 136 -7.62 -1.90 -2.64
N GLY A 137 -7.69 -1.56 -3.92
CA GLY A 137 -7.93 -0.17 -4.33
C GLY A 137 -9.22 0.38 -3.74
N ARG A 138 -9.17 1.59 -3.18
CA ARG A 138 -10.29 2.31 -2.56
C ARG A 138 -10.84 1.69 -1.26
N ALA A 139 -10.26 0.63 -0.71
CA ALA A 139 -10.69 0.11 0.58
C ALA A 139 -10.62 1.21 1.66
N ILE A 140 -11.68 1.35 2.46
CA ILE A 140 -11.78 2.37 3.51
C ILE A 140 -11.81 1.67 4.85
N VAL A 141 -10.90 2.06 5.74
CA VAL A 141 -10.82 1.58 7.12
C VAL A 141 -10.92 2.76 8.07
N GLY A 142 -11.86 2.71 8.97
CA GLY A 142 -12.11 3.72 9.99
C GLY A 142 -11.01 3.80 11.05
N LYS A 143 -11.30 4.50 12.13
CA LYS A 143 -10.38 4.74 13.26
C LYS A 143 -10.39 3.58 14.25
N ASN A 144 -9.26 3.45 14.97
CA ASN A 144 -9.12 2.46 16.05
C ASN A 144 -9.46 1.04 15.59
N CYS A 145 -9.15 0.69 14.36
CA CYS A 145 -9.34 -0.66 13.82
C CYS A 145 -8.09 -1.51 13.97
N HIS A 146 -8.30 -2.83 13.92
CA HIS A 146 -7.21 -3.79 13.78
C HIS A 146 -7.54 -4.70 12.59
N ILE A 147 -6.74 -4.61 11.54
CA ILE A 147 -6.83 -5.48 10.37
C ILE A 147 -5.76 -6.53 10.52
N GLY A 148 -6.17 -7.75 10.90
CA GLY A 148 -5.28 -8.83 11.29
C GLY A 148 -4.34 -9.32 10.19
N ALA A 149 -3.28 -9.99 10.60
CA ALA A 149 -2.23 -10.47 9.70
C ALA A 149 -2.80 -11.31 8.54
N GLY A 150 -2.36 -11.02 7.31
CA GLY A 150 -2.81 -11.71 6.11
C GLY A 150 -4.26 -11.47 5.72
N ALA A 151 -5.00 -10.60 6.40
CA ALA A 151 -6.38 -10.28 6.03
C ALA A 151 -6.41 -9.54 4.68
N VAL A 152 -7.48 -9.76 3.90
CA VAL A 152 -7.67 -9.16 2.59
C VAL A 152 -8.97 -8.36 2.56
N LEU A 153 -8.86 -7.06 2.32
CA LEU A 153 -9.99 -6.21 1.96
C LEU A 153 -9.97 -6.08 0.43
N ALA A 154 -10.94 -6.69 -0.25
CA ALA A 154 -10.97 -6.69 -1.71
C ALA A 154 -11.06 -5.27 -2.26
N GLY A 155 -10.31 -5.03 -3.33
CA GLY A 155 -10.30 -3.73 -3.98
C GLY A 155 -11.28 -3.67 -5.12
N VAL A 156 -11.75 -2.46 -5.42
CA VAL A 156 -12.60 -2.22 -6.56
C VAL A 156 -12.07 -1.03 -7.36
N ILE A 157 -11.53 -1.35 -8.52
CA ILE A 157 -11.21 -0.37 -9.57
C ILE A 157 -12.04 -0.69 -10.82
N GLU A 158 -12.31 -1.97 -11.05
CA GLU A 158 -13.13 -2.49 -12.15
C GLU A 158 -14.23 -3.42 -11.59
N PRO A 159 -15.52 -3.18 -11.91
CA PRO A 159 -16.03 -2.04 -12.68
C PRO A 159 -16.04 -0.73 -11.85
N PRO A 160 -15.98 0.46 -12.51
CA PRO A 160 -15.93 1.74 -11.79
C PRO A 160 -17.13 2.00 -10.88
N SER A 161 -18.28 1.41 -11.20
CA SER A 161 -19.52 1.53 -10.43
C SER A 161 -19.55 0.71 -9.14
N ALA A 162 -18.61 -0.23 -8.96
CA ALA A 162 -18.62 -1.09 -7.79
C ALA A 162 -18.22 -0.33 -6.52
N LYS A 163 -18.85 -0.70 -5.40
CA LYS A 163 -18.59 -0.09 -4.10
C LYS A 163 -17.30 -0.67 -3.49
N PRO A 164 -16.46 0.13 -2.85
CA PRO A 164 -15.31 -0.37 -2.10
C PRO A 164 -15.76 -1.13 -0.84
N VAL A 165 -14.85 -1.90 -0.27
CA VAL A 165 -14.98 -2.38 1.11
C VAL A 165 -14.92 -1.18 2.04
N ILE A 166 -15.86 -1.10 2.97
CA ILE A 166 -15.91 -0.08 4.01
C ILE A 166 -15.90 -0.78 5.36
N VAL A 167 -14.92 -0.42 6.19
CA VAL A 167 -14.79 -0.88 7.57
C VAL A 167 -14.93 0.34 8.47
N GLU A 168 -15.98 0.38 9.29
CA GLU A 168 -16.20 1.48 10.23
C GLU A 168 -15.25 1.44 11.43
N ASP A 169 -15.42 2.39 12.36
CA ASP A 169 -14.54 2.54 13.52
C ASP A 169 -14.60 1.36 14.50
N ASN A 170 -13.51 1.13 15.21
CA ASN A 170 -13.37 0.14 16.28
C ASN A 170 -13.63 -1.33 15.85
N VAL A 171 -13.47 -1.62 14.57
CA VAL A 171 -13.62 -2.98 14.03
C VAL A 171 -12.34 -3.78 14.22
N VAL A 172 -12.49 -5.06 14.57
CA VAL A 172 -11.40 -6.02 14.61
C VAL A 172 -11.64 -7.10 13.57
N ILE A 173 -10.71 -7.21 12.62
CA ILE A 173 -10.69 -8.25 11.60
C ILE A 173 -9.60 -9.24 11.95
N GLY A 174 -9.98 -10.50 12.14
CA GLY A 174 -9.06 -11.58 12.48
C GLY A 174 -8.10 -11.94 11.33
N ALA A 175 -7.00 -12.58 11.68
CA ALA A 175 -5.98 -12.98 10.71
C ALA A 175 -6.56 -13.84 9.57
N ASN A 176 -6.05 -13.62 8.35
CA ASN A 176 -6.45 -14.32 7.13
C ASN A 176 -7.95 -14.24 6.78
N ALA A 177 -8.70 -13.29 7.35
CA ALA A 177 -10.07 -13.05 6.92
C ALA A 177 -10.09 -12.37 5.54
N VAL A 178 -11.09 -12.68 4.74
CA VAL A 178 -11.31 -12.08 3.41
C VAL A 178 -12.64 -11.36 3.40
N ILE A 179 -12.62 -10.07 3.10
CA ILE A 179 -13.82 -9.25 2.92
C ILE A 179 -13.94 -8.96 1.43
N ILE A 180 -15.03 -9.43 0.80
CA ILE A 180 -15.22 -9.23 -0.64
C ILE A 180 -15.62 -7.78 -0.96
N GLU A 181 -15.53 -7.39 -2.21
CA GLU A 181 -15.91 -6.06 -2.69
C GLU A 181 -17.35 -5.72 -2.35
N GLY A 182 -17.60 -4.45 -2.06
CA GLY A 182 -18.91 -3.89 -1.76
C GLY A 182 -19.42 -4.14 -0.35
N VAL A 183 -18.75 -4.98 0.43
CA VAL A 183 -19.15 -5.28 1.81
C VAL A 183 -18.88 -4.10 2.74
N HIS A 184 -19.85 -3.83 3.59
CA HIS A 184 -19.78 -2.84 4.65
C HIS A 184 -19.73 -3.53 6.02
N ILE A 185 -18.70 -3.23 6.81
CA ILE A 185 -18.52 -3.74 8.16
C ILE A 185 -18.84 -2.63 9.14
N GLY A 186 -19.93 -2.79 9.86
CA GLY A 186 -20.43 -1.83 10.84
C GLY A 186 -19.53 -1.68 12.06
N LYS A 187 -19.68 -0.55 12.73
CA LYS A 187 -18.89 -0.14 13.90
C LYS A 187 -18.82 -1.21 14.98
N ASN A 188 -17.66 -1.34 15.61
CA ASN A 188 -17.40 -2.30 16.68
C ASN A 188 -17.55 -3.79 16.29
N ALA A 189 -17.84 -4.13 15.04
CA ALA A 189 -17.95 -5.52 14.61
C ALA A 189 -16.63 -6.28 14.80
N VAL A 190 -16.73 -7.60 14.92
CA VAL A 190 -15.59 -8.51 15.02
C VAL A 190 -15.72 -9.60 13.97
N ILE A 191 -14.70 -9.70 13.12
CA ILE A 191 -14.61 -10.72 12.10
C ILE A 191 -13.63 -11.79 12.58
N GLY A 192 -14.09 -13.02 12.66
CA GLY A 192 -13.26 -14.16 13.09
C GLY A 192 -12.11 -14.44 12.11
N ALA A 193 -11.00 -14.98 12.62
CA ALA A 193 -9.88 -15.38 11.78
C ALA A 193 -10.30 -16.40 10.71
N GLY A 194 -9.77 -16.24 9.47
CA GLY A 194 -10.08 -17.11 8.34
C GLY A 194 -11.51 -16.98 7.81
N ALA A 195 -12.30 -16.02 8.25
CA ALA A 195 -13.65 -15.81 7.76
C ALA A 195 -13.66 -15.28 6.33
N VAL A 196 -14.65 -15.71 5.53
CA VAL A 196 -14.92 -15.14 4.20
C VAL A 196 -16.26 -14.41 4.26
N VAL A 197 -16.19 -13.08 4.35
CA VAL A 197 -17.35 -12.20 4.51
C VAL A 197 -17.86 -11.77 3.14
N ILE A 198 -19.10 -12.19 2.83
CA ILE A 198 -19.74 -11.97 1.53
C ILE A 198 -20.99 -11.09 1.62
N GLU A 199 -21.38 -10.71 2.82
CA GLU A 199 -22.55 -9.86 3.09
C GLU A 199 -22.17 -8.80 4.13
N ASP A 200 -22.91 -7.70 4.18
CA ASP A 200 -22.72 -6.65 5.17
C ASP A 200 -22.83 -7.20 6.59
N VAL A 201 -22.01 -6.67 7.48
CA VAL A 201 -21.99 -7.01 8.90
C VAL A 201 -22.51 -5.81 9.69
N ALA A 202 -23.57 -5.99 10.46
CA ALA A 202 -24.11 -4.92 11.27
C ALA A 202 -23.16 -4.53 12.42
N GLU A 203 -23.39 -3.36 13.00
CA GLU A 203 -22.61 -2.91 14.15
C GLU A 203 -22.72 -3.89 15.33
N ASN A 204 -21.65 -4.01 16.10
CA ASN A 204 -21.55 -4.86 17.28
C ASN A 204 -21.76 -6.37 17.01
N GLN A 205 -21.75 -6.83 15.77
CA GLN A 205 -21.84 -8.25 15.45
C GLN A 205 -20.48 -8.95 15.47
N VAL A 206 -20.52 -10.22 15.82
CA VAL A 206 -19.41 -11.17 15.68
C VAL A 206 -19.75 -12.17 14.60
N VAL A 207 -18.94 -12.21 13.54
CA VAL A 207 -19.13 -13.14 12.42
C VAL A 207 -17.91 -14.02 12.23
N ALA A 208 -18.08 -15.26 11.78
CA ALA A 208 -16.97 -16.15 11.43
C ALA A 208 -17.43 -17.24 10.45
N GLY A 209 -16.47 -17.95 9.87
CA GLY A 209 -16.67 -19.09 8.96
C GLY A 209 -16.54 -18.72 7.49
N ASN A 210 -16.72 -19.70 6.62
CA ASN A 210 -16.71 -19.58 5.17
C ASN A 210 -17.93 -20.30 4.56
N PRO A 211 -18.95 -19.57 4.02
CA PRO A 211 -19.11 -18.12 4.18
C PRO A 211 -19.33 -17.71 5.63
N ALA A 212 -18.95 -16.48 5.98
CA ALA A 212 -19.12 -15.96 7.33
C ALA A 212 -20.60 -15.85 7.70
N LYS A 213 -20.92 -16.22 8.94
CA LYS A 213 -22.24 -16.09 9.51
C LYS A 213 -22.17 -15.40 10.86
N VAL A 214 -23.24 -14.71 11.24
CA VAL A 214 -23.39 -14.12 12.56
C VAL A 214 -23.36 -15.22 13.62
N ILE A 215 -22.44 -15.11 14.57
CA ILE A 215 -22.31 -16.05 15.70
C ILE A 215 -23.08 -15.51 16.91
N LYS A 216 -22.92 -14.21 17.17
CA LYS A 216 -23.51 -13.51 18.31
C LYS A 216 -23.33 -12.00 18.18
N ASP A 217 -23.99 -11.26 19.04
CA ASP A 217 -23.66 -9.88 19.32
C ASP A 217 -22.39 -9.81 20.20
N LYS A 218 -21.64 -8.71 20.10
CA LYS A 218 -20.42 -8.48 20.87
C LYS A 218 -20.75 -8.30 22.33
N ASP A 219 -20.41 -9.28 23.13
CA ASP A 219 -20.54 -9.29 24.60
C ASP A 219 -19.25 -8.75 25.28
N GLU A 220 -19.30 -8.53 26.59
CA GLU A 220 -18.14 -8.06 27.40
C GLU A 220 -16.92 -8.96 27.22
N LYS A 221 -17.11 -10.29 27.22
CA LYS A 221 -16.03 -11.26 27.00
C LYS A 221 -15.34 -11.10 25.65
N THR A 222 -16.11 -10.76 24.62
CA THR A 222 -15.56 -10.50 23.28
C THR A 222 -14.86 -9.16 23.25
N ALA A 223 -15.45 -8.13 23.89
CA ALA A 223 -14.83 -6.81 23.99
C ALA A 223 -13.47 -6.88 24.69
N ASP A 224 -13.34 -7.61 25.79
CA ASP A 224 -12.07 -7.81 26.50
C ASP A 224 -11.04 -8.54 25.62
N LYS A 225 -11.44 -9.57 24.87
CA LYS A 225 -10.56 -10.32 23.97
C LYS A 225 -10.12 -9.56 22.73
N THR A 226 -10.87 -8.54 22.34
CA THR A 226 -10.62 -7.71 21.16
C THR A 226 -10.16 -6.29 21.51
N LYS A 227 -9.85 -6.06 22.79
CA LYS A 227 -9.36 -4.78 23.27
C LYS A 227 -8.02 -4.46 22.63
N LEU A 228 -7.94 -3.27 22.04
CA LEU A 228 -6.70 -2.76 21.48
C LEU A 228 -5.73 -2.34 22.59
N VAL A 229 -4.45 -2.50 22.33
CA VAL A 229 -3.37 -2.08 23.24
C VAL A 229 -2.74 -0.83 22.64
N ASP A 230 -2.98 0.31 23.28
CA ASP A 230 -2.54 1.64 22.79
C ASP A 230 -1.01 1.74 22.69
N ASP A 231 -0.28 1.06 23.57
CA ASP A 231 1.18 1.07 23.56
C ASP A 231 1.80 0.49 22.28
N LEU A 232 1.06 -0.35 21.56
CA LEU A 232 1.50 -0.86 20.25
C LEU A 232 1.36 0.17 19.11
N ARG A 233 0.74 1.33 19.39
CA ARG A 233 0.46 2.41 18.43
C ARG A 233 1.28 3.67 18.69
N LYS A 234 2.13 3.62 19.69
CA LYS A 234 3.09 4.69 20.04
C LYS A 234 4.42 4.50 19.32
#